data_3772719e915706e8361edf9422d108bd
#
_entry.id   3772719e915706e8361edf9422d108bd
#
_cell.length_a   1.000
_cell.length_b   1.000
_cell.length_c   1.000
_cell.angle_alpha   90.00
_cell.angle_beta   90.00
_cell.angle_gamma   90.00
#
_symmetry.space_group_name_H-M   'P 1'
#
loop_
_entity.id
_entity.type
_entity.pdbx_description
1 polymer ?
#
loop_
_entity_poly.entity_id
_entity_poly.type
_entity_poly.pdbx_seq_one_letter_code
_entity_poly.pdbx_strand_id
1 'polypeptide(L)'
;MKKIVAALASILLVSTTFAQTTAPSEANKAQLKANGEKSEAQATANKKKAEAQSDADKAQASANEDKASAQADADKKAAKVQKATTMKDASDARADAARAQAKADKKKSEAQTKADRKKQHASHDANVAQAKADKEKVEAQNDANKKAADEKVDAAKKQ
;
A
#
# COMPACT_ATOMS: atom_id res chain seq x y z
N MET A 1 -12.03 15.98 -12.01
CA MET A 1 -11.81 15.00 -13.10
C MET A 1 -11.43 13.69 -12.44
N LYS A 2 -12.36 12.75 -12.43
CA LYS A 2 -12.23 11.42 -11.82
C LYS A 2 -11.47 10.52 -12.80
N LYS A 3 -10.26 10.13 -12.48
CA LYS A 3 -9.57 9.04 -13.20
C LYS A 3 -9.58 7.81 -12.31
N ILE A 4 -10.54 6.94 -12.57
CA ILE A 4 -10.60 5.59 -12.01
C ILE A 4 -9.55 4.79 -12.78
N VAL A 5 -8.45 4.46 -12.12
CA VAL A 5 -7.51 3.47 -12.63
C VAL A 5 -8.06 2.10 -12.21
N ALA A 6 -8.78 1.46 -13.11
CA ALA A 6 -9.15 0.08 -12.98
C ALA A 6 -7.91 -0.78 -13.25
N ALA A 7 -7.29 -1.31 -12.20
CA ALA A 7 -6.28 -2.33 -12.32
C ALA A 7 -6.97 -3.64 -12.71
N LEU A 8 -6.94 -3.96 -14.00
CA LEU A 8 -7.34 -5.24 -14.55
C LEU A 8 -6.36 -6.32 -14.06
N ALA A 9 -6.81 -7.11 -13.10
CA ALA A 9 -6.16 -8.36 -12.75
C ALA A 9 -6.35 -9.34 -13.90
N SER A 10 -5.36 -9.44 -14.79
CA SER A 10 -5.31 -10.45 -15.82
C SER A 10 -5.02 -11.80 -15.16
N ILE A 11 -6.07 -12.56 -14.88
CA ILE A 11 -5.97 -13.98 -14.55
C ILE A 11 -5.66 -14.70 -15.87
N LEU A 12 -4.40 -15.01 -16.07
CA LEU A 12 -3.97 -15.92 -17.13
C LEU A 12 -4.39 -17.35 -16.74
N LEU A 13 -5.59 -17.74 -17.14
CA LEU A 13 -6.02 -19.12 -17.19
C LEU A 13 -5.24 -19.81 -18.32
N VAL A 14 -4.12 -20.42 -17.97
CA VAL A 14 -3.48 -21.37 -18.88
C VAL A 14 -4.27 -22.67 -18.79
N SER A 15 -5.25 -22.80 -19.67
CA SER A 15 -5.92 -24.06 -19.94
C SER A 15 -5.04 -24.90 -20.88
N THR A 16 -4.17 -25.73 -20.31
CA THR A 16 -3.56 -26.83 -21.06
C THR A 16 -4.58 -27.95 -21.15
N THR A 17 -5.22 -28.05 -22.30
CA THR A 17 -6.00 -29.23 -22.70
C THR A 17 -5.05 -30.40 -22.93
N PHE A 18 -4.87 -31.25 -21.93
CA PHE A 18 -4.34 -32.60 -22.14
C PHE A 18 -5.51 -33.57 -22.06
N ALA A 19 -5.96 -34.00 -23.24
CA ALA A 19 -6.85 -35.13 -23.37
C ALA A 19 -6.02 -36.42 -23.21
N GLN A 20 -5.92 -36.92 -22.00
CA GLN A 20 -5.61 -38.31 -21.69
C GLN A 20 -6.36 -38.72 -20.43
N THR A 21 -7.22 -39.74 -20.57
CA THR A 21 -8.10 -40.32 -19.55
C THR A 21 -7.32 -41.23 -18.59
N THR A 22 -6.27 -40.72 -17.97
CA THR A 22 -5.67 -41.29 -16.78
C THR A 22 -5.93 -40.35 -15.63
N ALA A 23 -6.43 -40.89 -14.50
CA ALA A 23 -6.62 -40.08 -13.28
C ALA A 23 -5.33 -39.31 -12.97
N PRO A 24 -5.41 -38.00 -12.69
CA PRO A 24 -4.22 -37.19 -12.42
C PRO A 24 -3.45 -37.81 -11.26
N SER A 25 -2.14 -37.97 -11.43
CA SER A 25 -1.27 -38.49 -10.38
C SER A 25 -1.33 -37.61 -9.13
N GLU A 26 -1.00 -38.16 -7.99
CA GLU A 26 -0.97 -37.40 -6.71
C GLU A 26 0.01 -36.22 -6.80
N ALA A 27 1.11 -36.36 -7.55
CA ALA A 27 2.05 -35.26 -7.83
C ALA A 27 1.36 -34.12 -8.63
N ASN A 28 0.55 -34.47 -9.64
CA ASN A 28 -0.18 -33.46 -10.42
C ASN A 28 -1.24 -32.74 -9.59
N LYS A 29 -1.97 -33.46 -8.76
CA LYS A 29 -2.93 -32.87 -7.80
C LYS A 29 -2.24 -31.95 -6.81
N ALA A 30 -1.10 -32.36 -6.27
CA ALA A 30 -0.31 -31.55 -5.35
C ALA A 30 0.21 -30.26 -6.00
N GLN A 31 0.67 -30.35 -7.26
CA GLN A 31 1.14 -29.17 -8.00
C GLN A 31 -0.02 -28.18 -8.30
N LEU A 32 -1.19 -28.67 -8.68
CA LEU A 32 -2.38 -27.84 -8.89
C LEU A 32 -2.79 -27.12 -7.59
N LYS A 33 -2.77 -27.84 -6.47
CA LYS A 33 -3.05 -27.27 -5.15
C LYS A 33 -2.03 -26.18 -4.79
N ALA A 34 -0.73 -26.47 -4.95
CA ALA A 34 0.34 -25.50 -4.69
C ALA A 34 0.22 -24.26 -5.58
N ASN A 35 -0.18 -24.39 -6.83
CA ASN A 35 -0.41 -23.25 -7.72
C ASN A 35 -1.60 -22.39 -7.25
N GLY A 36 -2.67 -23.02 -6.75
CA GLY A 36 -3.81 -22.33 -6.12
C GLY A 36 -3.38 -21.53 -4.90
N GLU A 37 -2.70 -22.18 -3.94
CA GLU A 37 -2.20 -21.55 -2.72
C GLU A 37 -1.25 -20.38 -3.00
N LYS A 38 -0.34 -20.52 -3.98
CA LYS A 38 0.54 -19.43 -4.42
C LYS A 38 -0.24 -18.24 -4.98
N SER A 39 -1.29 -18.51 -5.76
CA SER A 39 -2.16 -17.47 -6.33
C SER A 39 -2.92 -16.73 -5.24
N GLU A 40 -3.48 -17.44 -4.27
CA GLU A 40 -4.20 -16.86 -3.13
C GLU A 40 -3.27 -16.02 -2.24
N ALA A 41 -2.09 -16.54 -1.93
CA ALA A 41 -1.08 -15.80 -1.16
C ALA A 41 -0.69 -14.48 -1.85
N GLN A 42 -0.46 -14.52 -3.16
CA GLN A 42 -0.14 -13.31 -3.92
C GLN A 42 -1.33 -12.34 -4.01
N ALA A 43 -2.54 -12.83 -4.20
CA ALA A 43 -3.74 -12.00 -4.21
C ALA A 43 -3.94 -11.27 -2.87
N THR A 44 -3.73 -11.97 -1.75
CA THR A 44 -3.77 -11.41 -0.40
C THR A 44 -2.72 -10.32 -0.20
N ALA A 45 -1.47 -10.57 -0.63
CA ALA A 45 -0.42 -9.57 -0.56
C ALA A 45 -0.71 -8.34 -1.42
N ASN A 46 -1.24 -8.53 -2.63
CA ASN A 46 -1.62 -7.44 -3.52
C ASN A 46 -2.75 -6.60 -2.94
N LYS A 47 -3.75 -7.24 -2.31
CA LYS A 47 -4.83 -6.52 -1.60
C LYS A 47 -4.27 -5.67 -0.47
N LYS A 48 -3.39 -6.22 0.35
CA LYS A 48 -2.74 -5.48 1.45
C LYS A 48 -1.88 -4.31 0.96
N LYS A 49 -1.17 -4.48 -0.15
CA LYS A 49 -0.43 -3.38 -0.79
C LYS A 49 -1.36 -2.27 -1.28
N ALA A 50 -2.48 -2.62 -1.88
CA ALA A 50 -3.47 -1.64 -2.35
C ALA A 50 -4.12 -0.88 -1.18
N GLU A 51 -4.46 -1.56 -0.09
CA GLU A 51 -4.96 -0.94 1.16
C GLU A 51 -3.90 0.03 1.73
N ALA A 52 -2.66 -0.41 1.85
CA ALA A 52 -1.56 0.41 2.34
C ALA A 52 -1.32 1.67 1.48
N GLN A 53 -1.38 1.54 0.16
CA GLN A 53 -1.26 2.68 -0.75
C GLN A 53 -2.43 3.65 -0.56
N SER A 54 -3.67 3.15 -0.47
CA SER A 54 -4.84 3.98 -0.21
C SER A 54 -4.71 4.77 1.11
N ASP A 55 -4.22 4.13 2.17
CA ASP A 55 -4.04 4.79 3.46
C ASP A 55 -2.90 5.83 3.44
N ALA A 56 -1.83 5.57 2.71
CA ALA A 56 -0.77 6.53 2.46
C ALA A 56 -1.28 7.77 1.69
N ASP A 57 -2.09 7.56 0.67
CA ASP A 57 -2.67 8.64 -0.14
C ASP A 57 -3.66 9.49 0.67
N LYS A 58 -4.51 8.85 1.48
CA LYS A 58 -5.43 9.55 2.40
C LYS A 58 -4.65 10.37 3.44
N ALA A 59 -3.56 9.83 3.98
CA ALA A 59 -2.73 10.54 4.93
C ALA A 59 -2.08 11.78 4.30
N GLN A 60 -1.63 11.68 3.05
CA GLN A 60 -1.07 12.83 2.32
C GLN A 60 -2.15 13.87 1.97
N ALA A 61 -3.32 13.44 1.55
CA ALA A 61 -4.44 14.35 1.26
C ALA A 61 -4.82 15.15 2.51
N SER A 62 -5.00 14.48 3.65
CA SER A 62 -5.28 15.16 4.93
C SER A 62 -4.18 16.15 5.32
N ALA A 63 -2.90 15.78 5.15
CA ALA A 63 -1.80 16.69 5.44
C ALA A 63 -1.79 17.92 4.50
N ASN A 64 -2.18 17.76 3.25
CA ASN A 64 -2.28 18.86 2.30
C ASN A 64 -3.42 19.81 2.66
N GLU A 65 -4.57 19.30 3.11
CA GLU A 65 -5.69 20.09 3.61
C GLU A 65 -5.30 20.88 4.87
N ASP A 66 -4.64 20.23 5.84
CA ASP A 66 -4.16 20.87 7.06
C ASP A 66 -3.15 22.00 6.75
N LYS A 67 -2.23 21.78 5.81
CA LYS A 67 -1.27 22.78 5.34
C LYS A 67 -1.95 23.97 4.66
N ALA A 68 -2.93 23.71 3.80
CA ALA A 68 -3.69 24.75 3.11
C ALA A 68 -4.48 25.59 4.09
N SER A 69 -5.15 24.96 5.07
CA SER A 69 -5.88 25.65 6.13
C SER A 69 -4.96 26.52 6.98
N ALA A 70 -3.81 25.97 7.40
CA ALA A 70 -2.82 26.71 8.19
C ALA A 70 -2.27 27.94 7.44
N GLN A 71 -2.03 27.82 6.13
CA GLN A 71 -1.57 28.94 5.30
C GLN A 71 -2.68 29.98 5.12
N ALA A 72 -3.91 29.56 4.84
CA ALA A 72 -5.04 30.50 4.68
C ALA A 72 -5.25 31.35 5.95
N ASP A 73 -5.06 30.76 7.14
CA ASP A 73 -5.16 31.52 8.39
C ASP A 73 -4.03 32.55 8.54
N ALA A 74 -2.81 32.22 8.14
CA ALA A 74 -1.68 33.14 8.11
C ALA A 74 -1.90 34.28 7.10
N ASP A 75 -2.39 33.97 5.91
CA ASP A 75 -2.65 34.93 4.85
C ASP A 75 -3.75 35.94 5.24
N LYS A 76 -4.80 35.49 5.96
CA LYS A 76 -5.82 36.38 6.53
C LYS A 76 -5.22 37.40 7.52
N LYS A 77 -4.23 37.00 8.29
CA LYS A 77 -3.53 37.90 9.21
C LYS A 77 -2.60 38.86 8.45
N ALA A 78 -1.88 38.35 7.45
CA ALA A 78 -1.04 39.17 6.58
C ALA A 78 -1.84 40.26 5.84
N ALA A 79 -3.04 39.92 5.36
CA ALA A 79 -3.93 40.88 4.68
C ALA A 79 -4.38 42.06 5.57
N LYS A 80 -4.36 41.91 6.90
CA LYS A 80 -4.66 43.01 7.84
C LYS A 80 -3.58 44.08 7.85
N VAL A 81 -2.32 43.74 7.54
CA VAL A 81 -1.22 44.69 7.42
C VAL A 81 -1.50 45.73 6.34
N GLN A 82 -2.05 45.27 5.20
CA GLN A 82 -2.39 46.15 4.07
C GLN A 82 -3.58 47.07 4.33
N LYS A 83 -4.42 46.72 5.31
CA LYS A 83 -5.63 47.49 5.70
C LYS A 83 -5.38 48.44 6.88
N ALA A 84 -4.18 48.46 7.45
CA ALA A 84 -3.83 49.30 8.58
C ALA A 84 -3.76 50.78 8.12
N THR A 85 -4.43 51.64 8.84
CA THR A 85 -4.53 53.06 8.54
C THR A 85 -3.55 53.94 9.35
N THR A 86 -3.02 53.42 10.45
CA THR A 86 -2.04 54.08 11.29
C THR A 86 -0.72 53.29 11.38
N MET A 87 0.39 53.98 11.68
CA MET A 87 1.70 53.29 11.89
C MET A 87 1.65 52.30 13.04
N LYS A 88 0.91 52.57 14.07
CA LYS A 88 0.71 51.68 15.22
C LYS A 88 -0.04 50.42 14.80
N ASP A 89 -1.17 50.57 14.12
CA ASP A 89 -1.97 49.44 13.65
C ASP A 89 -1.17 48.59 12.63
N ALA A 90 -0.35 49.21 11.80
CA ALA A 90 0.51 48.50 10.87
C ALA A 90 1.61 47.69 11.58
N SER A 91 2.17 48.24 12.65
CA SER A 91 3.17 47.54 13.46
C SER A 91 2.56 46.33 14.18
N ASP A 92 1.41 46.51 14.84
CA ASP A 92 0.69 45.44 15.53
C ASP A 92 0.24 44.34 14.58
N ALA A 93 -0.28 44.73 13.40
CA ALA A 93 -0.69 43.79 12.37
C ALA A 93 0.48 42.97 11.81
N ARG A 94 1.67 43.59 11.65
CA ARG A 94 2.89 42.86 11.22
C ARG A 94 3.34 41.85 12.28
N ALA A 95 3.32 42.22 13.56
CA ALA A 95 3.65 41.31 14.65
C ALA A 95 2.70 40.10 14.69
N ASP A 96 1.39 40.36 14.53
CA ASP A 96 0.37 39.32 14.45
C ASP A 96 0.55 38.41 13.22
N ALA A 97 0.85 38.98 12.05
CA ALA A 97 1.10 38.24 10.84
C ALA A 97 2.36 37.33 10.98
N ALA A 98 3.43 37.85 11.57
CA ALA A 98 4.64 37.06 11.80
C ALA A 98 4.37 35.87 12.77
N ARG A 99 3.62 36.11 13.84
CA ARG A 99 3.21 35.03 14.77
C ARG A 99 2.30 34.01 14.08
N ALA A 100 1.38 34.46 13.24
CA ALA A 100 0.49 33.57 12.49
C ALA A 100 1.27 32.71 11.49
N GLN A 101 2.24 33.30 10.78
CA GLN A 101 3.10 32.58 9.86
C GLN A 101 3.92 31.50 10.59
N ALA A 102 4.56 31.84 11.71
CA ALA A 102 5.32 30.88 12.51
C ALA A 102 4.43 29.70 13.00
N LYS A 103 3.20 29.98 13.43
CA LYS A 103 2.23 28.93 13.76
C LYS A 103 1.83 28.08 12.56
N ALA A 104 1.64 28.69 11.40
CA ALA A 104 1.32 27.97 10.17
C ALA A 104 2.45 27.04 9.75
N ASP A 105 3.70 27.51 9.82
CA ASP A 105 4.87 26.72 9.46
C ASP A 105 5.05 25.51 10.41
N LYS A 106 4.83 25.72 11.70
CA LYS A 106 4.81 24.62 12.67
C LYS A 106 3.72 23.59 12.36
N LYS A 107 2.48 24.01 12.13
CA LYS A 107 1.38 23.12 11.75
C LYS A 107 1.63 22.36 10.45
N LYS A 108 2.22 23.02 9.43
CA LYS A 108 2.60 22.37 8.18
C LYS A 108 3.63 21.28 8.39
N SER A 109 4.64 21.54 9.22
CA SER A 109 5.67 20.55 9.56
C SER A 109 5.07 19.37 10.33
N GLU A 110 4.21 19.64 11.33
CA GLU A 110 3.54 18.59 12.09
C GLU A 110 2.63 17.72 11.18
N ALA A 111 1.85 18.34 10.29
CA ALA A 111 0.99 17.63 9.35
C ALA A 111 1.81 16.73 8.41
N GLN A 112 2.93 17.23 7.88
CA GLN A 112 3.81 16.43 7.04
C GLN A 112 4.43 15.26 7.82
N THR A 113 4.97 15.50 8.99
CA THR A 113 5.55 14.45 9.83
C THR A 113 4.55 13.34 10.15
N LYS A 114 3.29 13.73 10.43
CA LYS A 114 2.21 12.76 10.68
C LYS A 114 1.89 11.92 9.43
N ALA A 115 1.85 12.55 8.27
CA ALA A 115 1.62 11.84 7.01
C ALA A 115 2.78 10.88 6.69
N ASP A 116 4.02 11.33 6.87
CA ASP A 116 5.20 10.52 6.59
C ASP A 116 5.30 9.29 7.51
N ARG A 117 4.97 9.44 8.80
CA ARG A 117 4.85 8.29 9.71
C ARG A 117 3.79 7.29 9.25
N LYS A 118 2.61 7.76 8.84
CA LYS A 118 1.56 6.87 8.31
C LYS A 118 1.98 6.16 7.03
N LYS A 119 2.68 6.84 6.13
CA LYS A 119 3.25 6.24 4.93
C LYS A 119 4.29 5.16 5.25
N GLN A 120 5.16 5.41 6.23
CA GLN A 120 6.14 4.42 6.67
C GLN A 120 5.46 3.18 7.24
N HIS A 121 4.44 3.33 8.09
CA HIS A 121 3.67 2.19 8.60
C HIS A 121 2.98 1.42 7.47
N ALA A 122 2.32 2.10 6.56
CA ALA A 122 1.66 1.47 5.42
C ALA A 122 2.66 0.68 4.54
N SER A 123 3.83 1.26 4.27
CA SER A 123 4.89 0.59 3.52
C SER A 123 5.42 -0.64 4.26
N HIS A 124 5.63 -0.53 5.57
CA HIS A 124 6.04 -1.66 6.40
C HIS A 124 5.02 -2.81 6.33
N ASP A 125 3.73 -2.51 6.51
CA ASP A 125 2.66 -3.52 6.49
C ASP A 125 2.54 -4.20 5.12
N ALA A 126 2.71 -3.44 4.04
CA ALA A 126 2.77 -3.97 2.68
C ALA A 126 3.96 -4.94 2.48
N ASN A 127 5.13 -4.59 3.02
CA ASN A 127 6.32 -5.43 2.94
C ASN A 127 6.17 -6.71 3.77
N VAL A 128 5.59 -6.63 4.98
CA VAL A 128 5.28 -7.79 5.81
C VAL A 128 4.30 -8.72 5.11
N ALA A 129 3.26 -8.17 4.48
CA ALA A 129 2.29 -8.96 3.73
C ALA A 129 2.94 -9.68 2.53
N GLN A 130 3.86 -9.02 1.82
CA GLN A 130 4.62 -9.65 0.74
C GLN A 130 5.54 -10.77 1.25
N ALA A 131 6.27 -10.53 2.32
CA ALA A 131 7.16 -11.55 2.90
C ALA A 131 6.39 -12.80 3.36
N LYS A 132 5.20 -12.62 3.95
CA LYS A 132 4.30 -13.74 4.30
C LYS A 132 3.87 -14.52 3.07
N ALA A 133 3.42 -13.83 2.03
CA ALA A 133 3.02 -14.48 0.79
C ALA A 133 4.18 -15.24 0.12
N ASP A 134 5.38 -14.69 0.15
CA ASP A 134 6.56 -15.35 -0.42
C ASP A 134 6.94 -16.61 0.38
N LYS A 135 6.82 -16.57 1.71
CA LYS A 135 6.98 -17.75 2.58
C LYS A 135 5.94 -18.84 2.24
N GLU A 136 4.66 -18.49 2.19
CA GLU A 136 3.57 -19.41 1.86
C GLU A 136 3.75 -20.06 0.47
N LYS A 137 4.22 -19.29 -0.53
CA LYS A 137 4.55 -19.82 -1.85
C LYS A 137 5.67 -20.86 -1.82
N VAL A 138 6.71 -20.61 -1.02
CA VAL A 138 7.83 -21.55 -0.87
C VAL A 138 7.36 -22.82 -0.17
N GLU A 139 6.57 -22.70 0.89
CA GLU A 139 6.01 -23.84 1.63
C GLU A 139 5.13 -24.70 0.71
N ALA A 140 4.20 -24.08 -0.04
CA ALA A 140 3.34 -24.77 -0.99
C ALA A 140 4.15 -25.52 -2.08
N GLN A 141 5.22 -24.90 -2.59
CA GLN A 141 6.08 -25.57 -3.57
C GLN A 141 6.86 -26.74 -2.96
N ASN A 142 7.37 -26.58 -1.76
CA ASN A 142 8.09 -27.64 -1.08
C ASN A 142 7.20 -28.85 -0.81
N ASP A 143 5.95 -28.64 -0.40
CA ASP A 143 4.97 -29.70 -0.18
C ASP A 143 4.64 -30.44 -1.48
N ALA A 144 4.48 -29.72 -2.59
CA ALA A 144 4.25 -30.33 -3.89
C ALA A 144 5.48 -31.15 -4.36
N ASN A 145 6.68 -30.61 -4.17
CA ASN A 145 7.92 -31.31 -4.53
C ASN A 145 8.12 -32.58 -3.68
N LYS A 146 7.81 -32.53 -2.38
CA LYS A 146 7.88 -33.70 -1.50
C LYS A 146 6.96 -34.81 -1.97
N LYS A 147 5.68 -34.50 -2.26
CA LYS A 147 4.74 -35.48 -2.78
C LYS A 147 5.17 -36.07 -4.12
N ALA A 148 5.74 -35.26 -5.01
CA ALA A 148 6.28 -35.74 -6.26
C ALA A 148 7.49 -36.67 -6.08
N ALA A 149 8.32 -36.44 -5.08
CA ALA A 149 9.43 -37.31 -4.72
C ALA A 149 8.94 -38.63 -4.12
N ASP A 150 7.98 -38.59 -3.21
CA ASP A 150 7.38 -39.78 -2.58
C ASP A 150 6.74 -40.69 -3.64
N GLU A 151 6.00 -40.14 -4.61
CA GLU A 151 5.40 -40.89 -5.71
C GLU A 151 6.45 -41.62 -6.58
N LYS A 152 7.59 -40.97 -6.84
CA LYS A 152 8.70 -41.59 -7.58
C LYS A 152 9.33 -42.72 -6.81
N VAL A 153 9.51 -42.58 -5.50
CA VAL A 153 10.05 -43.63 -4.62
C VAL A 153 9.13 -44.85 -4.58
N ASP A 154 7.81 -44.59 -4.47
CA ASP A 154 6.80 -45.67 -4.45
C ASP A 154 6.71 -46.40 -5.79
N ALA A 155 6.86 -45.70 -6.91
CA ALA A 155 6.92 -46.31 -8.23
C ALA A 155 8.16 -47.17 -8.40
N ALA A 156 9.32 -46.73 -7.89
CA ALA A 156 10.58 -47.53 -7.94
C ALA A 156 10.54 -48.80 -7.08
N LYS A 157 9.81 -48.80 -5.96
CA LYS A 157 9.64 -49.98 -5.10
C LYS A 157 8.71 -51.06 -5.70
N LYS A 158 7.91 -50.72 -6.69
CA LYS A 158 6.96 -51.64 -7.36
C LYS A 158 7.54 -52.31 -8.61
N GLN A 159 8.76 -51.97 -9.02
CA GLN A 159 9.54 -52.62 -10.04
C GLN A 159 10.51 -53.67 -9.46
#